data_90507d3706c0e8f42ebd1e160a01d9df
#
_entry.id   90507d3706c0e8f42ebd1e160a01d9df
#
_cell.length_a   1.000
_cell.length_b   1.000
_cell.length_c   1.000
_cell.angle_alpha   90.00
_cell.angle_beta   90.00
_cell.angle_gamma   90.00
#
_symmetry.space_group_name_H-M   'P 1'
#
loop_
_entity.id
_entity.type
_entity.pdbx_description
1 polymer ?
#
loop_
_entity_poly.entity_id
_entity_poly.type
_entity_poly.pdbx_seq_one_letter_code
_entity_poly.pdbx_strand_id
1 'polypeptide(L)'
;MTAPRLRGRLAVIGAPSLWLLVFFLVPFLVVAKISVTPMETASLRDLFAWQGLHLDNYLLLFQDDLYFTTFVSSLKYAAAATLLCLAVGYPFAYFMARSRRTLQPALLMLVMLPFWTSFLLRVYAWKALLTEQGIAARAIESVGLDHALAALGLIPGPGQLMNTPFSLVLGMTYTYLPFMVLPLYANLAKMDLRLLEAAADLGANAWTAFWRVTVPLSRAGIVAGSMLVFIPSVGEYVIPELLGGPQTQMIGRTLWDEFFSNNDWPMACAVAVTMILLVIVPIAVFSRYQSEAASRKA
;
A
#
# COMPACT_ATOMS: atom_id res chain seq x y z
N MET A 1 -16.52 -2.68 -45.72
CA MET A 1 -15.08 -2.33 -45.58
C MET A 1 -14.61 -2.32 -44.11
N THR A 2 -14.83 -3.36 -43.30
CA THR A 2 -14.61 -3.34 -41.83
C THR A 2 -13.76 -4.51 -41.27
N ALA A 3 -13.49 -5.56 -42.05
CA ALA A 3 -12.79 -6.75 -41.58
C ALA A 3 -11.25 -6.62 -41.33
N PRO A 4 -10.44 -5.89 -42.12
CA PRO A 4 -8.99 -5.81 -41.92
C PRO A 4 -8.58 -4.99 -40.68
N ARG A 5 -9.37 -3.99 -40.27
CA ARG A 5 -9.09 -3.19 -39.07
C ARG A 5 -9.32 -3.94 -37.77
N LEU A 6 -10.27 -4.86 -37.71
CA LEU A 6 -10.53 -5.71 -36.52
C LEU A 6 -9.42 -6.72 -36.29
N ARG A 7 -8.91 -7.36 -37.35
CA ARG A 7 -7.80 -8.34 -37.25
C ARG A 7 -6.50 -7.69 -36.75
N GLY A 8 -6.19 -6.48 -37.22
CA GLY A 8 -5.02 -5.73 -36.75
C GLY A 8 -5.15 -5.33 -35.26
N ARG A 9 -6.32 -4.88 -34.82
CA ARG A 9 -6.58 -4.55 -33.41
C ARG A 9 -6.51 -5.78 -32.52
N LEU A 10 -7.07 -6.90 -32.95
CA LEU A 10 -7.00 -8.16 -32.20
C LEU A 10 -5.57 -8.69 -32.10
N ALA A 11 -4.73 -8.55 -33.11
CA ALA A 11 -3.32 -8.94 -33.05
C ALA A 11 -2.52 -8.08 -32.08
N VAL A 12 -2.76 -6.75 -32.07
CA VAL A 12 -2.07 -5.81 -31.15
C VAL A 12 -2.50 -6.00 -29.69
N ILE A 13 -3.78 -6.25 -29.45
CA ILE A 13 -4.31 -6.45 -28.07
C ILE A 13 -4.11 -7.90 -27.64
N GLY A 14 -4.18 -8.86 -28.55
CA GLY A 14 -4.18 -10.31 -28.26
C GLY A 14 -2.87 -10.79 -27.62
N ALA A 15 -1.71 -10.34 -28.11
CA ALA A 15 -0.44 -10.77 -27.56
C ALA A 15 -0.23 -10.34 -26.09
N PRO A 16 -0.43 -9.06 -25.69
CA PRO A 16 -0.38 -8.66 -24.28
C PRO A 16 -1.45 -9.33 -23.42
N SER A 17 -2.67 -9.50 -23.98
CA SER A 17 -3.77 -10.16 -23.24
C SER A 17 -3.50 -11.63 -23.01
N LEU A 18 -2.95 -12.34 -23.99
CA LEU A 18 -2.56 -13.74 -23.85
C LEU A 18 -1.46 -13.91 -22.82
N TRP A 19 -0.46 -13.00 -22.85
CA TRP A 19 0.61 -12.97 -21.86
C TRP A 19 0.05 -12.83 -20.44
N LEU A 20 -0.80 -11.82 -20.20
CA LEU A 20 -1.45 -11.61 -18.90
C LEU A 20 -2.30 -12.81 -18.48
N LEU A 21 -3.04 -13.41 -19.42
CA LEU A 21 -3.88 -14.57 -19.14
C LEU A 21 -3.03 -15.77 -18.71
N VAL A 22 -1.93 -16.06 -19.41
CA VAL A 22 -1.08 -17.21 -19.10
C VAL A 22 -0.29 -16.99 -17.83
N PHE A 23 0.38 -15.85 -17.68
CA PHE A 23 1.32 -15.61 -16.57
C PHE A 23 0.66 -15.07 -15.30
N PHE A 24 -0.57 -14.60 -15.35
CA PHE A 24 -1.32 -14.12 -14.19
C PHE A 24 -2.49 -15.04 -13.84
N LEU A 25 -3.36 -15.33 -14.81
CA LEU A 25 -4.58 -16.09 -14.53
C LEU A 25 -4.29 -17.55 -14.19
N VAL A 26 -3.34 -18.21 -14.90
CA VAL A 26 -3.03 -19.62 -14.63
C VAL A 26 -2.45 -19.81 -13.22
N PRO A 27 -1.41 -19.08 -12.76
CA PRO A 27 -0.95 -19.16 -11.37
C PRO A 27 -2.05 -18.85 -10.35
N PHE A 28 -2.89 -17.84 -10.63
CA PHE A 28 -4.02 -17.50 -9.77
C PHE A 28 -5.03 -18.65 -9.65
N LEU A 29 -5.36 -19.31 -10.76
CA LEU A 29 -6.25 -20.48 -10.75
C LEU A 29 -5.64 -21.67 -9.99
N VAL A 30 -4.31 -21.84 -10.05
CA VAL A 30 -3.61 -22.85 -9.25
C VAL A 30 -3.75 -22.54 -7.76
N VAL A 31 -3.50 -21.30 -7.34
CA VAL A 31 -3.69 -20.86 -5.95
C VAL A 31 -5.15 -21.04 -5.52
N ALA A 32 -6.10 -20.61 -6.34
CA ALA A 32 -7.52 -20.76 -6.06
C ALA A 32 -7.95 -22.24 -5.96
N LYS A 33 -7.35 -23.13 -6.77
CA LYS A 33 -7.60 -24.57 -6.68
C LYS A 33 -7.03 -25.15 -5.39
N ILE A 34 -5.80 -24.79 -5.02
CA ILE A 34 -5.15 -25.27 -3.78
C ILE A 34 -5.92 -24.78 -2.55
N SER A 35 -6.47 -23.57 -2.57
CA SER A 35 -7.21 -22.99 -1.43
C SER A 35 -8.48 -23.77 -1.05
N VAL A 36 -9.03 -24.56 -1.96
CA VAL A 36 -10.20 -25.43 -1.72
C VAL A 36 -9.83 -26.92 -1.56
N THR A 37 -8.57 -27.21 -1.32
CA THR A 37 -8.05 -28.56 -1.03
C THR A 37 -8.11 -28.82 0.48
N PRO A 38 -8.30 -30.06 0.96
CA PRO A 38 -8.31 -30.37 2.39
C PRO A 38 -7.01 -29.97 3.09
N MET A 39 -7.09 -29.54 4.34
CA MET A 39 -5.95 -29.12 5.18
C MET A 39 -4.89 -30.21 5.37
N GLU A 40 -5.31 -31.48 5.42
CA GLU A 40 -4.41 -32.62 5.66
C GLU A 40 -3.56 -33.02 4.43
N THR A 41 -3.60 -32.21 3.36
CA THR A 41 -2.92 -32.54 2.11
C THR A 41 -1.42 -32.20 2.20
N ALA A 42 -0.63 -33.16 2.63
CA ALA A 42 0.83 -33.00 2.84
C ALA A 42 1.68 -33.23 1.59
N SER A 43 1.11 -33.74 0.48
CA SER A 43 1.86 -34.09 -0.72
C SER A 43 1.59 -33.14 -1.87
N LEU A 44 2.65 -32.67 -2.54
CA LEU A 44 2.54 -31.85 -3.76
C LEU A 44 1.70 -32.52 -4.85
N ARG A 45 1.74 -33.86 -4.94
CA ARG A 45 0.97 -34.63 -5.91
C ARG A 45 -0.54 -34.53 -5.62
N ASP A 46 -0.91 -34.58 -4.34
CA ASP A 46 -2.31 -34.54 -3.90
C ASP A 46 -2.89 -33.12 -4.02
N LEU A 47 -2.06 -32.09 -3.88
CA LEU A 47 -2.47 -30.71 -4.13
C LEU A 47 -2.98 -30.47 -5.56
N PHE A 48 -2.43 -31.19 -6.55
CA PHE A 48 -2.86 -31.08 -7.94
C PHE A 48 -3.94 -32.11 -8.32
N ALA A 49 -4.19 -33.13 -7.49
CA ALA A 49 -5.30 -34.07 -7.68
C ALA A 49 -6.65 -33.40 -7.39
N TRP A 50 -7.71 -33.82 -8.07
CA TRP A 50 -9.06 -33.35 -7.78
C TRP A 50 -9.63 -34.15 -6.61
N GLN A 51 -9.75 -33.53 -5.45
CA GLN A 51 -10.26 -34.13 -4.21
C GLN A 51 -11.65 -33.61 -3.82
N GLY A 52 -12.31 -32.87 -4.71
CA GLY A 52 -13.56 -32.16 -4.41
C GLY A 52 -13.34 -30.70 -4.01
N LEU A 53 -14.42 -30.01 -3.67
CA LEU A 53 -14.40 -28.64 -3.15
C LEU A 53 -14.56 -28.71 -1.63
N HIS A 54 -13.50 -28.35 -0.92
CA HIS A 54 -13.48 -28.25 0.53
C HIS A 54 -13.37 -26.78 0.92
N LEU A 55 -14.35 -26.28 1.69
CA LEU A 55 -14.40 -24.90 2.14
C LEU A 55 -13.94 -24.75 3.60
N ASP A 56 -13.39 -25.82 4.19
CA ASP A 56 -12.98 -25.84 5.60
C ASP A 56 -11.91 -24.80 5.91
N ASN A 57 -10.98 -24.56 4.98
CA ASN A 57 -9.97 -23.50 5.10
C ASN A 57 -10.63 -22.12 5.24
N TYR A 58 -11.69 -21.84 4.47
CA TYR A 58 -12.40 -20.57 4.54
C TYR A 58 -13.26 -20.46 5.81
N LEU A 59 -13.85 -21.58 6.26
CA LEU A 59 -14.58 -21.59 7.53
C LEU A 59 -13.65 -21.29 8.70
N LEU A 60 -12.45 -21.89 8.71
CA LEU A 60 -11.43 -21.62 9.74
C LEU A 60 -11.00 -20.15 9.73
N LEU A 61 -10.81 -19.53 8.56
CA LEU A 61 -10.47 -18.11 8.45
C LEU A 61 -11.47 -17.17 9.16
N PHE A 62 -12.74 -17.59 9.23
CA PHE A 62 -13.79 -16.82 9.90
C PHE A 62 -14.02 -17.24 11.36
N GLN A 63 -13.60 -18.44 11.75
CA GLN A 63 -13.79 -18.98 13.10
C GLN A 63 -12.61 -18.71 14.02
N ASP A 64 -11.40 -18.62 13.45
CA ASP A 64 -10.18 -18.39 14.21
C ASP A 64 -9.91 -16.89 14.32
N ASP A 65 -9.89 -16.41 15.57
CA ASP A 65 -9.63 -15.02 15.92
C ASP A 65 -8.27 -14.51 15.40
N LEU A 66 -7.29 -15.39 15.20
CA LEU A 66 -5.97 -15.03 14.67
C LEU A 66 -6.09 -14.39 13.29
N TYR A 67 -6.77 -15.06 12.35
CA TYR A 67 -6.89 -14.56 10.98
C TYR A 67 -7.73 -13.29 10.92
N PHE A 68 -8.86 -13.26 11.61
CA PHE A 68 -9.70 -12.07 11.66
C PHE A 68 -8.92 -10.87 12.23
N THR A 69 -8.21 -11.07 13.33
CA THR A 69 -7.41 -10.01 13.98
C THR A 69 -6.27 -9.53 13.07
N THR A 70 -5.58 -10.43 12.36
CA THR A 70 -4.49 -10.06 11.46
C THR A 70 -5.00 -9.34 10.20
N PHE A 71 -6.19 -9.70 9.67
CA PHE A 71 -6.83 -8.95 8.59
C PHE A 71 -7.18 -7.52 9.04
N VAL A 72 -7.82 -7.36 10.18
CA VAL A 72 -8.18 -6.03 10.73
C VAL A 72 -6.93 -5.22 11.03
N SER A 73 -5.89 -5.83 11.60
CA SER A 73 -4.59 -5.19 11.85
C SER A 73 -3.94 -4.71 10.56
N SER A 74 -3.95 -5.53 9.50
CA SER A 74 -3.43 -5.12 8.19
C SER A 74 -4.14 -3.91 7.63
N LEU A 75 -5.47 -3.89 7.67
CA LEU A 75 -6.26 -2.73 7.22
C LEU A 75 -5.97 -1.49 8.06
N LYS A 76 -5.87 -1.64 9.38
CA LYS A 76 -5.55 -0.56 10.32
C LYS A 76 -4.18 0.05 10.04
N TYR A 77 -3.13 -0.77 9.95
CA TYR A 77 -1.78 -0.28 9.73
C TYR A 77 -1.55 0.22 8.30
N ALA A 78 -2.14 -0.41 7.29
CA ALA A 78 -2.14 0.09 5.93
C ALA A 78 -2.84 1.46 5.82
N ALA A 79 -3.98 1.64 6.48
CA ALA A 79 -4.67 2.93 6.53
C ALA A 79 -3.83 3.99 7.28
N ALA A 80 -3.25 3.64 8.42
CA ALA A 80 -2.39 4.55 9.19
C ALA A 80 -1.16 4.99 8.38
N ALA A 81 -0.46 4.06 7.71
CA ALA A 81 0.66 4.36 6.83
C ALA A 81 0.23 5.24 5.64
N THR A 82 -0.91 4.93 5.03
CA THR A 82 -1.47 5.73 3.91
C THR A 82 -1.78 7.16 4.34
N LEU A 83 -2.43 7.34 5.49
CA LEU A 83 -2.75 8.66 6.02
C LEU A 83 -1.48 9.44 6.38
N LEU A 84 -0.49 8.79 6.96
CA LEU A 84 0.80 9.43 7.28
C LEU A 84 1.58 9.76 6.01
N CYS A 85 1.60 8.86 5.00
CA CYS A 85 2.15 9.17 3.67
C CYS A 85 1.46 10.37 3.02
N LEU A 86 0.13 10.49 3.16
CA LEU A 86 -0.63 11.62 2.64
C LEU A 86 -0.28 12.91 3.40
N ALA A 87 -0.24 12.85 4.73
CA ALA A 87 0.06 14.01 5.58
C ALA A 87 1.45 14.57 5.32
N VAL A 88 2.46 13.72 5.10
CA VAL A 88 3.83 14.12 4.78
C VAL A 88 4.00 14.38 3.28
N GLY A 89 3.46 13.51 2.44
CA GLY A 89 3.65 13.55 0.99
C GLY A 89 2.90 14.70 0.31
N TYR A 90 1.73 15.10 0.82
CA TYR A 90 0.96 16.17 0.20
C TYR A 90 1.67 17.55 0.28
N PRO A 91 2.14 18.01 1.45
CA PRO A 91 2.93 19.26 1.54
C PRO A 91 4.18 19.21 0.66
N PHE A 92 4.86 18.06 0.64
CA PHE A 92 6.06 17.87 -0.15
C PHE A 92 5.77 17.92 -1.66
N ALA A 93 4.74 17.21 -2.14
CA ALA A 93 4.30 17.25 -3.53
C ALA A 93 3.82 18.65 -3.95
N TYR A 94 3.12 19.35 -3.05
CA TYR A 94 2.69 20.73 -3.28
C TYR A 94 3.89 21.67 -3.42
N PHE A 95 4.87 21.58 -2.52
CA PHE A 95 6.12 22.34 -2.60
C PHE A 95 6.85 22.07 -3.93
N MET A 96 6.98 20.81 -4.32
CA MET A 96 7.60 20.42 -5.59
C MET A 96 6.89 21.03 -6.80
N ALA A 97 5.55 20.94 -6.82
CA ALA A 97 4.74 21.46 -7.92
C ALA A 97 4.82 22.99 -8.05
N ARG A 98 5.09 23.71 -6.95
CA ARG A 98 5.26 25.18 -6.89
C ARG A 98 6.70 25.64 -7.05
N SER A 99 7.66 24.73 -7.00
CA SER A 99 9.07 25.04 -7.19
C SER A 99 9.38 25.46 -8.63
N ARG A 100 10.49 26.17 -8.81
CA ARG A 100 10.96 26.58 -10.14
C ARG A 100 11.08 25.34 -11.05
N ARG A 101 10.68 25.49 -12.31
CA ARG A 101 10.72 24.38 -13.30
C ARG A 101 12.07 23.69 -13.42
N THR A 102 13.16 24.42 -13.21
CA THR A 102 14.54 23.91 -13.22
C THR A 102 14.87 23.02 -12.03
N LEU A 103 14.19 23.21 -10.88
CA LEU A 103 14.40 22.43 -9.65
C LEU A 103 13.52 21.17 -9.59
N GLN A 104 12.40 21.16 -10.30
CA GLN A 104 11.44 20.04 -10.25
C GLN A 104 12.07 18.67 -10.60
N PRO A 105 12.90 18.55 -11.64
CA PRO A 105 13.57 17.27 -11.94
C PRO A 105 14.50 16.78 -10.83
N ALA A 106 15.25 17.72 -10.21
CA ALA A 106 16.15 17.38 -9.10
C ALA A 106 15.36 16.92 -7.86
N LEU A 107 14.25 17.59 -7.54
CA LEU A 107 13.37 17.19 -6.44
C LEU A 107 12.70 15.82 -6.71
N LEU A 108 12.27 15.55 -7.95
CA LEU A 108 11.76 14.23 -8.34
C LEU A 108 12.84 13.15 -8.18
N MET A 109 14.07 13.43 -8.62
CA MET A 109 15.19 12.51 -8.44
C MET A 109 15.46 12.22 -6.96
N LEU A 110 15.39 13.23 -6.10
CA LEU A 110 15.56 13.10 -4.65
C LEU A 110 14.49 12.18 -4.03
N VAL A 111 13.23 12.32 -4.45
CA VAL A 111 12.13 11.44 -4.00
C VAL A 111 12.36 10.00 -4.44
N MET A 112 12.92 9.80 -5.63
CA MET A 112 13.18 8.47 -6.19
C MET A 112 14.48 7.83 -5.69
N LEU A 113 15.37 8.61 -5.08
CA LEU A 113 16.68 8.13 -4.61
C LEU A 113 16.60 6.90 -3.69
N PRO A 114 15.66 6.78 -2.75
CA PRO A 114 15.50 5.58 -1.94
C PRO A 114 15.28 4.29 -2.76
N PHE A 115 14.70 4.36 -3.97
CA PHE A 115 14.47 3.18 -4.80
C PHE A 115 15.73 2.59 -5.42
N TRP A 116 16.82 3.35 -5.48
CA TRP A 116 18.11 2.86 -6.00
C TRP A 116 18.86 1.99 -4.97
N THR A 117 18.39 1.98 -3.75
CA THR A 117 18.92 1.10 -2.70
C THR A 117 18.03 -0.13 -2.51
N SER A 118 18.63 -1.24 -2.08
CA SER A 118 17.86 -2.46 -1.77
C SER A 118 16.78 -2.19 -0.72
N PHE A 119 15.59 -2.73 -0.96
CA PHE A 119 14.47 -2.66 -0.02
C PHE A 119 14.85 -3.21 1.36
N LEU A 120 15.45 -4.40 1.41
CA LEU A 120 15.88 -5.03 2.66
C LEU A 120 16.91 -4.18 3.41
N LEU A 121 17.91 -3.63 2.72
CA LEU A 121 18.90 -2.75 3.36
C LEU A 121 18.24 -1.54 4.02
N ARG A 122 17.23 -0.96 3.41
CA ARG A 122 16.48 0.16 3.99
C ARG A 122 15.75 -0.23 5.27
N VAL A 123 15.10 -1.39 5.27
CA VAL A 123 14.38 -1.88 6.47
C VAL A 123 15.35 -2.22 7.58
N TYR A 124 16.49 -2.87 7.28
CA TYR A 124 17.55 -3.11 8.27
C TYR A 124 18.20 -1.83 8.80
N ALA A 125 18.36 -0.80 7.95
CA ALA A 125 18.84 0.50 8.40
C ALA A 125 17.86 1.12 9.42
N TRP A 126 16.55 1.07 9.15
CA TRP A 126 15.54 1.52 10.12
C TRP A 126 15.58 0.70 11.42
N LYS A 127 15.75 -0.61 11.31
CA LYS A 127 15.93 -1.47 12.48
C LYS A 127 17.12 -1.00 13.34
N ALA A 128 18.28 -0.77 12.71
CA ALA A 128 19.47 -0.28 13.41
C ALA A 128 19.30 1.13 14.02
N LEU A 129 18.58 2.03 13.31
CA LEU A 129 18.33 3.39 13.77
C LEU A 129 17.36 3.47 14.97
N LEU A 130 16.40 2.54 15.04
CA LEU A 130 15.34 2.53 16.06
C LEU A 130 15.67 1.64 17.27
N THR A 131 16.74 0.85 17.25
CA THR A 131 17.22 0.14 18.45
C THR A 131 17.57 1.14 19.56
N GLU A 132 17.53 0.72 20.82
CA GLU A 132 17.79 1.56 22.01
C GLU A 132 19.07 2.40 21.92
N GLN A 133 20.10 1.88 21.26
CA GLN A 133 21.36 2.59 21.03
C GLN A 133 21.43 3.32 19.70
N GLY A 134 20.36 3.27 18.89
CA GLY A 134 20.30 3.86 17.57
C GLY A 134 20.26 5.39 17.58
N ILE A 135 20.78 6.01 16.53
CA ILE A 135 20.86 7.48 16.44
C ILE A 135 19.45 8.10 16.44
N ALA A 136 18.49 7.47 15.74
CA ALA A 136 17.11 7.99 15.69
C ALA A 136 16.40 7.84 17.04
N ALA A 137 16.64 6.72 17.76
CA ALA A 137 16.09 6.52 19.09
C ALA A 137 16.60 7.60 20.07
N ARG A 138 17.90 7.83 20.12
CA ARG A 138 18.49 8.86 20.96
C ARG A 138 18.01 10.28 20.59
N ALA A 139 17.83 10.57 19.32
CA ALA A 139 17.28 11.86 18.88
C ALA A 139 15.85 12.05 19.36
N ILE A 140 14.99 11.03 19.25
CA ILE A 140 13.61 11.04 19.74
C ILE A 140 13.54 11.23 21.25
N GLU A 141 14.41 10.51 22.00
CA GLU A 141 14.56 10.66 23.46
C GLU A 141 15.03 12.07 23.84
N SER A 142 16.06 12.59 23.17
CA SER A 142 16.63 13.92 23.50
C SER A 142 15.61 15.07 23.38
N VAL A 143 14.61 14.90 22.54
CA VAL A 143 13.52 15.88 22.33
C VAL A 143 12.30 15.57 23.22
N GLY A 144 12.30 14.40 23.95
CA GLY A 144 11.19 13.98 24.79
C GLY A 144 9.95 13.50 24.01
N LEU A 145 10.12 13.19 22.72
CA LEU A 145 9.03 12.75 21.86
C LEU A 145 8.60 11.31 22.20
N ASP A 146 9.48 10.51 22.77
CA ASP A 146 9.22 9.15 23.28
C ASP A 146 8.15 9.15 24.38
N HIS A 147 8.17 10.14 25.30
CA HIS A 147 7.13 10.31 26.31
C HIS A 147 5.78 10.63 25.67
N ALA A 148 5.74 11.46 24.65
CA ALA A 148 4.51 11.77 23.92
C ALA A 148 3.97 10.55 23.15
N LEU A 149 4.85 9.78 22.50
CA LEU A 149 4.50 8.54 21.82
C LEU A 149 3.96 7.47 22.78
N ALA A 150 4.55 7.35 23.97
CA ALA A 150 4.07 6.46 25.02
C ALA A 150 2.70 6.90 25.54
N ALA A 151 2.50 8.20 25.77
CA ALA A 151 1.20 8.75 26.20
C ALA A 151 0.09 8.53 25.17
N LEU A 152 0.42 8.49 23.88
CA LEU A 152 -0.49 8.17 22.77
C LEU A 152 -0.71 6.65 22.59
N GLY A 153 -0.01 5.80 23.35
CA GLY A 153 -0.10 4.34 23.24
C GLY A 153 0.52 3.77 21.95
N LEU A 154 1.39 4.53 21.28
CA LEU A 154 2.07 4.11 20.06
C LEU A 154 3.33 3.29 20.35
N ILE A 155 3.89 3.44 21.54
CA ILE A 155 5.00 2.65 22.07
C ILE A 155 4.67 2.18 23.50
N PRO A 156 5.20 1.04 23.98
CA PRO A 156 4.92 0.51 25.31
C PRO A 156 5.45 1.38 26.45
N GLY A 157 6.55 2.07 26.22
CA GLY A 157 7.19 2.95 27.20
C GLY A 157 8.28 3.81 26.54
N PRO A 158 8.76 4.86 27.25
CA PRO A 158 9.82 5.71 26.76
C PRO A 158 11.06 4.90 26.38
N GLY A 159 11.70 5.26 25.24
CA GLY A 159 12.88 4.58 24.70
C GLY A 159 12.60 3.28 23.93
N GLN A 160 11.42 2.66 24.08
CA GLN A 160 11.07 1.39 23.43
C GLN A 160 10.41 1.63 22.06
N LEU A 161 11.19 2.02 21.07
CA LEU A 161 10.68 2.34 19.74
C LEU A 161 10.55 1.11 18.83
N MET A 162 11.41 0.10 19.01
CA MET A 162 11.42 -1.13 18.20
C MET A 162 10.31 -2.10 18.58
N ASN A 163 9.88 -2.91 17.60
CA ASN A 163 8.84 -3.92 17.77
C ASN A 163 7.50 -3.33 18.22
N THR A 164 7.15 -2.15 17.70
CA THR A 164 5.98 -1.38 18.11
C THR A 164 5.13 -0.99 16.89
N PRO A 165 3.87 -0.57 17.10
CA PRO A 165 3.06 0.06 16.04
C PRO A 165 3.73 1.27 15.40
N PHE A 166 4.50 2.04 16.19
CA PHE A 166 5.23 3.21 15.70
C PHE A 166 6.30 2.82 14.69
N SER A 167 7.21 1.88 15.02
CA SER A 167 8.28 1.45 14.11
C SER A 167 7.73 0.83 12.83
N LEU A 168 6.64 0.05 12.92
CA LEU A 168 5.95 -0.52 11.78
C LEU A 168 5.43 0.56 10.83
N VAL A 169 4.61 1.48 11.35
CA VAL A 169 3.99 2.53 10.53
C VAL A 169 5.03 3.49 9.96
N LEU A 170 6.08 3.81 10.73
CA LEU A 170 7.20 4.63 10.26
C LEU A 170 7.95 3.96 9.10
N GLY A 171 8.28 2.67 9.22
CA GLY A 171 8.95 1.90 8.17
C GLY A 171 8.11 1.79 6.90
N MET A 172 6.80 1.53 7.03
CA MET A 172 5.86 1.52 5.91
C MET A 172 5.76 2.89 5.26
N THR A 173 5.63 3.96 6.06
CA THR A 173 5.54 5.33 5.55
C THR A 173 6.77 5.71 4.75
N TYR A 174 7.96 5.48 5.28
CA TYR A 174 9.21 5.75 4.56
C TYR A 174 9.29 4.99 3.24
N THR A 175 8.92 3.72 3.26
CA THR A 175 9.00 2.84 2.09
C THR A 175 8.03 3.27 0.98
N TYR A 176 6.81 3.63 1.36
CA TYR A 176 5.72 3.91 0.41
C TYR A 176 5.54 5.40 0.10
N LEU A 177 6.23 6.31 0.80
CA LEU A 177 6.12 7.76 0.59
C LEU A 177 6.26 8.19 -0.88
N PRO A 178 7.22 7.69 -1.68
CA PRO A 178 7.33 8.07 -3.08
C PRO A 178 6.11 7.71 -3.92
N PHE A 179 5.44 6.59 -3.63
CA PHE A 179 4.21 6.18 -4.31
C PHE A 179 3.05 7.14 -4.04
N MET A 180 3.06 7.83 -2.91
CA MET A 180 2.12 8.91 -2.60
C MET A 180 2.50 10.21 -3.31
N VAL A 181 3.77 10.59 -3.24
CA VAL A 181 4.26 11.90 -3.73
C VAL A 181 4.13 12.02 -5.26
N LEU A 182 4.46 10.96 -6.01
CA LEU A 182 4.50 11.01 -7.47
C LEU A 182 3.13 11.33 -8.12
N PRO A 183 2.03 10.63 -7.82
CA PRO A 183 0.72 10.95 -8.38
C PRO A 183 0.20 12.29 -7.92
N LEU A 184 0.46 12.67 -6.65
CA LEU A 184 0.10 13.98 -6.13
C LEU A 184 0.81 15.10 -6.89
N TYR A 185 2.14 14.98 -7.06
CA TYR A 185 2.94 15.92 -7.84
C TYR A 185 2.45 16.02 -9.28
N ALA A 186 2.26 14.87 -9.96
CA ALA A 186 1.80 14.85 -11.35
C ALA A 186 0.44 15.53 -11.56
N ASN A 187 -0.44 15.46 -10.56
CA ASN A 187 -1.73 16.13 -10.57
C ASN A 187 -1.59 17.63 -10.26
N LEU A 188 -0.86 17.98 -9.19
CA LEU A 188 -0.68 19.37 -8.73
C LEU A 188 0.14 20.22 -9.73
N ALA A 189 1.10 19.62 -10.43
CA ALA A 189 1.90 20.31 -11.44
C ALA A 189 1.10 20.72 -12.69
N LYS A 190 -0.04 20.04 -12.95
CA LYS A 190 -0.95 20.36 -14.06
C LYS A 190 -2.03 21.37 -13.69
N MET A 191 -2.11 21.78 -12.42
CA MET A 191 -3.16 22.68 -11.95
C MET A 191 -2.92 24.11 -12.47
N ASP A 192 -3.95 24.73 -13.04
CA ASP A 192 -3.90 26.12 -13.48
C ASP A 192 -3.85 27.06 -12.27
N LEU A 193 -2.79 27.86 -12.18
CA LEU A 193 -2.56 28.81 -11.09
C LEU A 193 -3.56 29.97 -11.08
N ARG A 194 -4.12 30.31 -12.25
CA ARG A 194 -5.14 31.35 -12.39
C ARG A 194 -6.37 31.08 -11.51
N LEU A 195 -6.66 29.81 -11.21
CA LEU A 195 -7.75 29.46 -10.30
C LEU A 195 -7.49 29.93 -8.86
N LEU A 196 -6.22 29.98 -8.44
CA LEU A 196 -5.86 30.51 -7.13
C LEU A 196 -5.85 32.05 -7.10
N GLU A 197 -5.44 32.70 -8.20
CA GLU A 197 -5.53 34.14 -8.40
C GLU A 197 -6.99 34.58 -8.35
N ALA A 198 -7.88 33.92 -9.11
CA ALA A 198 -9.31 34.19 -9.08
C ALA A 198 -9.94 33.97 -7.69
N ALA A 199 -9.49 32.96 -6.95
CA ALA A 199 -9.95 32.76 -5.58
C ALA A 199 -9.50 33.91 -4.65
N ALA A 200 -8.29 34.42 -4.83
CA ALA A 200 -7.77 35.57 -4.07
C ALA A 200 -8.53 36.86 -4.40
N ASP A 201 -8.86 37.08 -5.68
CA ASP A 201 -9.68 38.22 -6.15
C ASP A 201 -11.10 38.20 -5.54
N LEU A 202 -11.62 36.99 -5.25
CA LEU A 202 -12.87 36.78 -4.52
C LEU A 202 -12.73 36.87 -2.99
N GLY A 203 -11.56 37.30 -2.49
CA GLY A 203 -11.30 37.50 -1.06
C GLY A 203 -10.90 36.24 -0.29
N ALA A 204 -10.57 35.13 -0.97
CA ALA A 204 -10.09 33.93 -0.30
C ALA A 204 -8.66 34.12 0.18
N ASN A 205 -8.40 33.87 1.48
CA ASN A 205 -7.04 33.76 1.99
C ASN A 205 -6.37 32.46 1.53
N ALA A 206 -5.05 32.35 1.70
CA ALA A 206 -4.26 31.20 1.26
C ALA A 206 -4.78 29.85 1.83
N TRP A 207 -5.24 29.81 3.07
CA TRP A 207 -5.81 28.63 3.72
C TRP A 207 -7.15 28.22 3.10
N THR A 208 -8.02 29.20 2.84
CA THR A 208 -9.32 28.97 2.18
C THR A 208 -9.12 28.50 0.74
N ALA A 209 -8.21 29.14 -0.02
CA ALA A 209 -7.86 28.72 -1.39
C ALA A 209 -7.26 27.30 -1.41
N PHE A 210 -6.43 26.95 -0.44
CA PHE A 210 -5.90 25.60 -0.31
C PHE A 210 -7.02 24.56 -0.15
N TRP A 211 -7.89 24.72 0.84
CA TRP A 211 -8.92 23.72 1.12
C TRP A 211 -10.09 23.72 0.13
N ARG A 212 -10.47 24.88 -0.43
CA ARG A 212 -11.62 25.00 -1.34
C ARG A 212 -11.27 24.84 -2.82
N VAL A 213 -10.01 25.07 -3.20
CA VAL A 213 -9.57 25.00 -4.60
C VAL A 213 -8.53 23.90 -4.78
N THR A 214 -7.39 23.98 -4.09
CA THR A 214 -6.26 23.05 -4.32
C THR A 214 -6.61 21.60 -3.98
N VAL A 215 -7.13 21.35 -2.79
CA VAL A 215 -7.46 19.98 -2.33
C VAL A 215 -8.55 19.34 -3.20
N PRO A 216 -9.66 20.00 -3.54
CA PRO A 216 -10.66 19.43 -4.43
C PRO A 216 -10.15 19.14 -5.86
N LEU A 217 -9.30 19.99 -6.40
CA LEU A 217 -8.72 19.78 -7.73
C LEU A 217 -7.64 18.67 -7.73
N SER A 218 -7.01 18.42 -6.59
CA SER A 218 -6.01 17.35 -6.45
C SER A 218 -6.58 15.99 -6.03
N ARG A 219 -7.91 15.85 -5.89
CA ARG A 219 -8.55 14.60 -5.45
C ARG A 219 -8.12 13.37 -6.25
N ALA A 220 -7.99 13.51 -7.56
CA ALA A 220 -7.52 12.40 -8.40
C ALA A 220 -6.09 11.93 -8.01
N GLY A 221 -5.20 12.88 -7.72
CA GLY A 221 -3.85 12.58 -7.21
C GLY A 221 -3.86 11.96 -5.82
N ILE A 222 -4.69 12.49 -4.91
CA ILE A 222 -4.86 11.96 -3.54
C ILE A 222 -5.32 10.51 -3.60
N VAL A 223 -6.38 10.22 -4.34
CA VAL A 223 -6.94 8.87 -4.41
C VAL A 223 -5.96 7.91 -5.09
N ALA A 224 -5.32 8.31 -6.20
CA ALA A 224 -4.33 7.50 -6.89
C ALA A 224 -3.12 7.18 -5.98
N GLY A 225 -2.55 8.19 -5.29
CA GLY A 225 -1.46 8.00 -4.35
C GLY A 225 -1.86 7.11 -3.16
N SER A 226 -3.05 7.34 -2.61
CA SER A 226 -3.56 6.52 -1.50
C SER A 226 -3.72 5.05 -1.90
N MET A 227 -4.21 4.75 -3.10
CA MET A 227 -4.32 3.37 -3.59
C MET A 227 -2.95 2.71 -3.81
N LEU A 228 -1.98 3.46 -4.38
CA LEU A 228 -0.63 2.94 -4.61
C LEU A 228 0.13 2.67 -3.31
N VAL A 229 -0.25 3.30 -2.20
CA VAL A 229 0.29 3.03 -0.87
C VAL A 229 -0.52 1.95 -0.16
N PHE A 230 -1.84 2.06 -0.10
CA PHE A 230 -2.72 1.21 0.68
C PHE A 230 -2.68 -0.26 0.22
N ILE A 231 -2.80 -0.48 -1.11
CA ILE A 231 -2.91 -1.84 -1.66
C ILE A 231 -1.70 -2.71 -1.31
N PRO A 232 -0.45 -2.31 -1.61
CA PRO A 232 0.71 -3.12 -1.22
C PRO A 232 0.93 -3.17 0.29
N SER A 233 0.54 -2.12 1.02
CA SER A 233 0.67 -2.08 2.48
C SER A 233 -0.18 -3.13 3.19
N VAL A 234 -1.35 -3.49 2.67
CA VAL A 234 -2.21 -4.54 3.27
C VAL A 234 -1.51 -5.90 3.27
N GLY A 235 -0.81 -6.24 2.19
CA GLY A 235 -0.09 -7.50 2.03
C GLY A 235 1.37 -7.46 2.47
N GLU A 236 1.80 -6.41 3.16
CA GLU A 236 3.19 -6.27 3.58
C GLU A 236 3.57 -7.34 4.59
N TYR A 237 4.77 -7.91 4.40
CA TYR A 237 5.31 -8.99 5.22
C TYR A 237 6.65 -8.61 5.87
N VAL A 238 7.57 -8.04 5.09
CA VAL A 238 8.96 -7.84 5.53
C VAL A 238 9.08 -6.76 6.62
N ILE A 239 8.31 -5.67 6.47
CA ILE A 239 8.35 -4.58 7.44
C ILE A 239 7.74 -5.01 8.78
N PRO A 240 6.54 -5.66 8.84
CA PRO A 240 6.02 -6.24 10.07
C PRO A 240 6.96 -7.26 10.73
N GLU A 241 7.65 -8.08 9.93
CA GLU A 241 8.60 -9.08 10.43
C GLU A 241 9.82 -8.43 11.10
N LEU A 242 10.38 -7.38 10.51
CA LEU A 242 11.63 -6.77 10.94
C LEU A 242 11.48 -5.62 11.94
N LEU A 243 10.39 -4.85 11.84
CA LEU A 243 10.14 -3.66 12.66
C LEU A 243 8.92 -3.80 13.57
N GLY A 244 7.99 -4.69 13.24
CA GLY A 244 6.80 -4.95 14.05
C GLY A 244 7.08 -5.85 15.24
N GLY A 245 6.12 -5.91 16.16
CA GLY A 245 6.14 -6.79 17.33
C GLY A 245 4.97 -7.78 17.33
N PRO A 246 4.81 -8.57 18.40
CA PRO A 246 3.74 -9.55 18.51
C PRO A 246 2.32 -8.94 18.37
N GLN A 247 2.16 -7.67 18.77
CA GLN A 247 0.88 -6.96 18.71
C GLN A 247 0.60 -6.34 17.34
N THR A 248 1.55 -6.41 16.41
CA THR A 248 1.47 -5.80 15.07
C THR A 248 1.49 -6.85 13.96
N GLN A 249 0.97 -8.03 14.24
CA GLN A 249 0.85 -9.07 13.21
C GLN A 249 -0.07 -8.60 12.10
N MET A 250 0.40 -8.79 10.87
CA MET A 250 -0.35 -8.47 9.65
C MET A 250 -0.56 -9.75 8.83
N ILE A 251 -1.61 -9.74 8.02
CA ILE A 251 -2.02 -10.93 7.26
C ILE A 251 -0.93 -11.42 6.28
N GLY A 252 -0.11 -10.51 5.73
CA GLY A 252 1.02 -10.89 4.88
C GLY A 252 2.05 -11.74 5.62
N ARG A 253 2.32 -11.44 6.90
CA ARG A 253 3.19 -12.25 7.75
C ARG A 253 2.55 -13.60 8.08
N THR A 254 1.28 -13.62 8.45
CA THR A 254 0.55 -14.86 8.72
C THR A 254 0.55 -15.78 7.49
N LEU A 255 0.32 -15.23 6.29
CA LEU A 255 0.41 -15.98 5.05
C LEU A 255 1.80 -16.61 4.85
N TRP A 256 2.85 -15.85 5.13
CA TRP A 256 4.23 -16.34 5.05
C TRP A 256 4.47 -17.49 6.04
N ASP A 257 4.01 -17.34 7.28
CA ASP A 257 4.17 -18.34 8.33
C ASP A 257 3.41 -19.64 7.96
N GLU A 258 2.18 -19.54 7.43
CA GLU A 258 1.42 -20.70 6.95
C GLU A 258 2.14 -21.42 5.80
N PHE A 259 2.67 -20.66 4.85
CA PHE A 259 3.28 -21.23 3.65
C PHE A 259 4.65 -21.86 3.93
N PHE A 260 5.52 -21.19 4.70
CA PHE A 260 6.92 -21.62 4.88
C PHE A 260 7.21 -22.27 6.23
N SER A 261 6.55 -21.85 7.31
CA SER A 261 6.82 -22.37 8.66
C SER A 261 5.93 -23.54 8.99
N ASN A 262 4.62 -23.41 8.74
CA ASN A 262 3.63 -24.44 9.01
C ASN A 262 3.52 -25.47 7.88
N ASN A 263 3.97 -25.12 6.66
CA ASN A 263 3.81 -25.90 5.44
C ASN A 263 2.34 -26.23 5.12
N ASP A 264 1.40 -25.41 5.60
CA ASP A 264 -0.01 -25.50 5.29
C ASP A 264 -0.32 -24.68 4.04
N TRP A 265 -0.02 -25.26 2.89
CA TRP A 265 -0.22 -24.61 1.59
C TRP A 265 -1.70 -24.35 1.27
N PRO A 266 -2.66 -25.25 1.57
CA PRO A 266 -4.09 -24.99 1.38
C PRO A 266 -4.56 -23.74 2.16
N MET A 267 -4.16 -23.63 3.43
CA MET A 267 -4.51 -22.51 4.27
C MET A 267 -3.85 -21.21 3.78
N ALA A 268 -2.56 -21.22 3.47
CA ALA A 268 -1.86 -20.07 2.91
C ALA A 268 -2.52 -19.58 1.60
N CYS A 269 -2.95 -20.49 0.73
CA CYS A 269 -3.67 -20.16 -0.49
C CYS A 269 -5.06 -19.58 -0.21
N ALA A 270 -5.78 -20.07 0.80
CA ALA A 270 -7.08 -19.51 1.20
C ALA A 270 -6.93 -18.08 1.74
N VAL A 271 -5.91 -17.82 2.57
CA VAL A 271 -5.54 -16.48 3.03
C VAL A 271 -5.22 -15.57 1.84
N ALA A 272 -4.42 -16.03 0.88
CA ALA A 272 -4.04 -15.25 -0.30
C ALA A 272 -5.26 -14.87 -1.16
N VAL A 273 -6.16 -15.81 -1.44
CA VAL A 273 -7.40 -15.57 -2.20
C VAL A 273 -8.28 -14.56 -1.47
N THR A 274 -8.47 -14.75 -0.16
CA THR A 274 -9.28 -13.82 0.67
C THR A 274 -8.68 -12.41 0.67
N MET A 275 -7.36 -12.29 0.77
CA MET A 275 -6.66 -11.01 0.70
C MET A 275 -6.86 -10.31 -0.65
N ILE A 276 -6.79 -11.06 -1.77
CA ILE A 276 -7.04 -10.52 -3.11
C ILE A 276 -8.49 -10.02 -3.22
N LEU A 277 -9.48 -10.79 -2.74
CA LEU A 277 -10.88 -10.38 -2.75
C LEU A 277 -11.10 -9.10 -1.93
N LEU A 278 -10.45 -8.98 -0.77
CA LEU A 278 -10.51 -7.80 0.08
C LEU A 278 -9.93 -6.57 -0.62
N VAL A 279 -8.83 -6.72 -1.38
CA VAL A 279 -8.17 -5.62 -2.11
C VAL A 279 -8.99 -5.21 -3.36
N ILE A 280 -9.76 -6.12 -3.97
CA ILE A 280 -10.63 -5.79 -5.11
C ILE A 280 -11.67 -4.72 -4.74
N VAL A 281 -12.18 -4.70 -3.51
CA VAL A 281 -13.18 -3.72 -3.06
C VAL A 281 -12.69 -2.27 -3.20
N PRO A 282 -11.55 -1.86 -2.61
CA PRO A 282 -11.03 -0.51 -2.81
C PRO A 282 -10.69 -0.19 -4.26
N ILE A 283 -10.21 -1.16 -5.05
CA ILE A 283 -9.95 -0.97 -6.48
C ILE A 283 -11.26 -0.70 -7.25
N ALA A 284 -12.32 -1.46 -6.99
CA ALA A 284 -13.62 -1.27 -7.63
C ALA A 284 -14.24 0.10 -7.28
N VAL A 285 -14.13 0.51 -6.02
CA VAL A 285 -14.56 1.85 -5.60
C VAL A 285 -13.77 2.93 -6.33
N PHE A 286 -12.45 2.78 -6.42
CA PHE A 286 -11.58 3.73 -7.13
C PHE A 286 -11.91 3.84 -8.62
N SER A 287 -12.11 2.72 -9.30
CA SER A 287 -12.44 2.71 -10.73
C SER A 287 -13.75 3.44 -11.04
N ARG A 288 -14.75 3.33 -10.16
CA ARG A 288 -16.01 4.09 -10.26
C ARG A 288 -15.79 5.59 -10.13
N TYR A 289 -15.00 6.03 -9.14
CA TYR A 289 -14.66 7.45 -8.99
C TYR A 289 -13.94 8.03 -10.20
N GLN A 290 -13.03 7.28 -10.82
CA GLN A 290 -12.35 7.73 -12.04
C GLN A 290 -13.29 7.84 -13.23
N SER A 291 -14.20 6.89 -13.42
CA SER A 291 -15.18 6.91 -14.52
C SER A 291 -16.17 8.08 -14.41
N GLU A 292 -16.65 8.40 -13.20
CA GLU A 292 -17.49 9.55 -12.94
C GLU A 292 -16.77 10.89 -13.16
N ALA A 293 -15.50 10.97 -12.77
CA ALA A 293 -14.67 12.17 -13.00
C ALA A 293 -14.38 12.40 -14.50
N ALA A 294 -14.27 11.33 -15.29
CA ALA A 294 -14.10 11.40 -16.74
C ALA A 294 -15.39 11.81 -17.44
N SER A 295 -16.55 11.29 -17.01
CA SER A 295 -17.86 11.63 -17.59
C SER A 295 -18.32 13.07 -17.32
N ARG A 296 -17.83 13.68 -16.23
CA ARG A 296 -18.11 15.12 -15.93
C ARG A 296 -17.26 16.10 -16.74
N LYS A 297 -16.22 15.62 -17.43
CA LYS A 297 -15.33 16.44 -18.28
C LYS A 297 -15.63 16.32 -19.77
N ALA A 298 -16.48 15.36 -20.17
CA ALA A 298 -16.97 15.18 -21.52
C ALA A 298 -18.34 15.88 -21.70
#